data_a412653be29e02ade2b59ce0c71da22e
#
_entry.id   a412653be29e02ade2b59ce0c71da22e
#
_cell.length_a   1.000
_cell.length_b   1.000
_cell.length_c   1.000
_cell.angle_alpha   90.00
_cell.angle_beta   90.00
_cell.angle_gamma   90.00
#
_symmetry.space_group_name_H-M   'P 1'
#
loop_
_entity.id
_entity.type
_entity.pdbx_description
1 polymer ?
#
loop_
_entity_poly.entity_id
_entity_poly.type
_entity_poly.pdbx_seq_one_letter_code
_entity_poly.pdbx_strand_id
1 'polypeptide(L)'
;ITLGTWMKDYVFYPFCLSKAMNKFGKWGKKHLGDHLGKTLPICLSNLLIFFIVGIWHGAEWRYIMYGMYNGVIIAFSNLVEPLYKKCLHACHINPHKKWWQCVQILRTFILVNIGWVFDCSAAGMGSAIRMIKRMTTDLRFDQLNAAMFKNIGLTSVDYIFLLAGCVVVLIISVLKERGVQIRVAVAAKPIVVRWLIYYGIILAIFVMGYASNAGSGFLYA
;
A
#
# COMPACT_ATOMS: atom_id res chain seq x y z
N ILE A 1 6.22 9.67 -1.65
CA ILE A 1 6.95 9.18 -2.83
C ILE A 1 8.45 9.46 -2.69
N THR A 2 8.87 10.61 -2.20
CA THR A 2 10.29 10.94 -1.99
C THR A 2 10.96 10.05 -0.96
N LEU A 3 10.31 9.74 0.18
CA LEU A 3 10.84 8.83 1.19
C LEU A 3 11.04 7.41 0.63
N GLY A 4 10.07 6.88 -0.10
CA GLY A 4 10.20 5.55 -0.71
C GLY A 4 11.33 5.47 -1.73
N THR A 5 11.52 6.51 -2.55
CA THR A 5 12.66 6.60 -3.48
C THR A 5 13.98 6.69 -2.72
N TRP A 6 14.04 7.54 -1.68
CA TRP A 6 15.22 7.67 -0.84
C TRP A 6 15.60 6.33 -0.18
N MET A 7 14.64 5.64 0.42
CA MET A 7 14.88 4.32 1.02
C MET A 7 15.36 3.29 0.01
N LYS A 8 14.82 3.34 -1.21
CA LYS A 8 15.27 2.46 -2.29
C LYS A 8 16.71 2.74 -2.67
N ASP A 9 17.08 4.01 -2.83
CA ASP A 9 18.40 4.39 -3.33
C ASP A 9 19.49 4.28 -2.25
N TYR A 10 19.17 4.63 -0.99
CA TYR A 10 20.16 4.70 0.10
C TYR A 10 20.14 3.50 1.06
N VAL A 11 19.09 2.69 1.07
CA VAL A 11 19.00 1.50 1.93
C VAL A 11 18.96 0.23 1.11
N PHE A 12 17.99 0.11 0.19
CA PHE A 12 17.79 -1.14 -0.55
C PHE A 12 18.99 -1.47 -1.45
N TYR A 13 19.37 -0.60 -2.35
CA TYR A 13 20.45 -0.89 -3.29
C TYR A 13 21.80 -1.10 -2.59
N PRO A 14 22.25 -0.25 -1.65
CA PRO A 14 23.51 -0.48 -0.96
C PRO A 14 23.52 -1.81 -0.18
N PHE A 15 22.42 -2.16 0.47
CA PHE A 15 22.33 -3.44 1.20
C PHE A 15 22.27 -4.62 0.24
N CYS A 16 21.39 -4.58 -0.77
CA CYS A 16 21.21 -5.66 -1.74
C CYS A 16 22.49 -5.95 -2.53
N LEU A 17 23.26 -4.92 -2.88
CA LEU A 17 24.49 -5.03 -3.65
C LEU A 17 25.74 -5.18 -2.77
N SER A 18 25.60 -5.25 -1.45
CA SER A 18 26.73 -5.42 -0.53
C SER A 18 27.49 -6.72 -0.78
N LYS A 19 28.75 -6.74 -0.39
CA LYS A 19 29.62 -7.95 -0.51
C LYS A 19 28.99 -9.16 0.21
N ALA A 20 28.34 -8.94 1.37
CA ALA A 20 27.67 -9.97 2.15
C ALA A 20 26.48 -10.56 1.37
N MET A 21 25.61 -9.72 0.81
CA MET A 21 24.43 -10.16 0.03
C MET A 21 24.84 -10.84 -1.28
N ASN A 22 25.88 -10.35 -1.94
CA ASN A 22 26.45 -11.01 -3.12
C ASN A 22 27.01 -12.41 -2.79
N LYS A 23 27.71 -12.57 -1.65
CA LYS A 23 28.18 -13.87 -1.18
C LYS A 23 27.02 -14.80 -0.84
N PHE A 24 26.00 -14.28 -0.17
CA PHE A 24 24.78 -15.01 0.16
C PHE A 24 24.01 -15.44 -1.10
N GLY A 25 23.90 -14.58 -2.10
CA GLY A 25 23.30 -14.91 -3.39
C GLY A 25 24.06 -16.02 -4.14
N LYS A 26 25.41 -15.98 -4.13
CA LYS A 26 26.24 -17.05 -4.71
C LYS A 26 26.06 -18.38 -3.97
N TRP A 27 25.98 -18.36 -2.66
CA TRP A 27 25.69 -19.54 -1.85
C TRP A 27 24.29 -20.10 -2.17
N GLY A 28 23.27 -19.22 -2.22
CA GLY A 28 21.91 -19.61 -2.61
C GLY A 28 21.84 -20.22 -4.01
N LYS A 29 22.57 -19.65 -4.97
CA LYS A 29 22.66 -20.19 -6.33
C LYS A 29 23.25 -21.62 -6.34
N LYS A 30 24.28 -21.86 -5.54
CA LYS A 30 24.94 -23.18 -5.45
C LYS A 30 24.06 -24.26 -4.82
N HIS A 31 23.25 -23.92 -3.81
CA HIS A 31 22.50 -24.89 -3.00
C HIS A 31 21.00 -24.95 -3.32
N LEU A 32 20.40 -23.84 -3.78
CA LEU A 32 18.96 -23.69 -3.93
C LEU A 32 18.53 -23.39 -5.37
N GLY A 33 19.49 -23.25 -6.28
CA GLY A 33 19.23 -22.97 -7.69
C GLY A 33 19.32 -21.49 -8.06
N ASP A 34 19.34 -21.23 -9.38
CA ASP A 34 19.67 -19.90 -9.93
C ASP A 34 18.63 -18.83 -9.58
N HIS A 35 17.34 -19.19 -9.57
CA HIS A 35 16.26 -18.25 -9.21
C HIS A 35 16.37 -17.81 -7.76
N LEU A 36 16.47 -18.75 -6.82
CA LEU A 36 16.54 -18.43 -5.40
C LEU A 36 17.83 -17.68 -5.05
N GLY A 37 18.96 -18.03 -5.68
CA GLY A 37 20.21 -17.30 -5.47
C GLY A 37 20.15 -15.84 -5.85
N LYS A 38 19.37 -15.47 -6.86
CA LYS A 38 19.14 -14.08 -7.27
C LYS A 38 18.08 -13.38 -6.43
N THR A 39 17.05 -14.11 -6.02
CA THR A 39 15.87 -13.54 -5.34
C THR A 39 16.08 -13.35 -3.83
N LEU A 40 16.83 -14.22 -3.16
CA LEU A 40 17.05 -14.15 -1.72
C LEU A 40 17.64 -12.82 -1.23
N PRO A 41 18.71 -12.25 -1.85
CA PRO A 41 19.20 -10.94 -1.47
C PRO A 41 18.15 -9.82 -1.60
N ILE A 42 17.32 -9.88 -2.65
CA ILE A 42 16.23 -8.95 -2.89
C ILE A 42 15.16 -9.07 -1.80
N CYS A 43 14.80 -10.29 -1.42
CA CYS A 43 13.81 -10.54 -0.36
C CYS A 43 14.30 -10.01 0.99
N LEU A 44 15.55 -10.26 1.37
CA LEU A 44 16.14 -9.74 2.60
C LEU A 44 16.19 -8.20 2.59
N SER A 45 16.54 -7.60 1.47
CA SER A 45 16.57 -6.15 1.33
C SER A 45 15.17 -5.53 1.46
N ASN A 46 14.15 -6.19 0.90
CA ASN A 46 12.76 -5.77 1.07
C ASN A 46 12.32 -5.88 2.53
N LEU A 47 12.61 -7.01 3.20
CA LEU A 47 12.28 -7.17 4.61
C LEU A 47 12.93 -6.09 5.48
N LEU A 48 14.20 -5.78 5.22
CA LEU A 48 14.91 -4.71 5.93
C LEU A 48 14.23 -3.35 5.73
N ILE A 49 13.89 -3.00 4.49
CA ILE A 49 13.19 -1.72 4.23
C ILE A 49 11.86 -1.66 4.95
N PHE A 50 11.04 -2.69 4.83
CA PHE A 50 9.72 -2.69 5.45
C PHE A 50 9.79 -2.72 6.98
N PHE A 51 10.84 -3.32 7.56
CA PHE A 51 11.13 -3.19 8.98
C PHE A 51 11.45 -1.75 9.38
N ILE A 52 12.34 -1.08 8.62
CA ILE A 52 12.68 0.33 8.86
C ILE A 52 11.45 1.24 8.69
N VAL A 53 10.63 1.00 7.66
CA VAL A 53 9.37 1.73 7.45
C VAL A 53 8.42 1.52 8.63
N GLY A 54 8.32 0.29 9.16
CA GLY A 54 7.52 0.01 10.34
C GLY A 54 7.98 0.84 11.57
N ILE A 55 9.28 0.89 11.84
CA ILE A 55 9.84 1.69 12.92
C ILE A 55 9.63 3.21 12.68
N TRP A 56 9.72 3.64 11.42
CA TRP A 56 9.49 5.03 11.06
C TRP A 56 8.04 5.48 11.33
N HIS A 57 7.06 4.60 11.17
CA HIS A 57 5.66 4.88 11.51
C HIS A 57 5.44 5.01 13.03
N GLY A 58 6.29 4.39 13.84
CA GLY A 58 6.25 4.48 15.30
C GLY A 58 6.94 3.30 15.98
N ALA A 59 7.30 3.49 17.27
CA ALA A 59 8.01 2.47 18.05
C ALA A 59 7.09 1.35 18.60
N GLU A 60 5.81 1.36 18.28
CA GLU A 60 4.88 0.33 18.72
C GLU A 60 4.94 -0.91 17.84
N TRP A 61 4.73 -2.06 18.44
CA TRP A 61 4.74 -3.36 17.75
C TRP A 61 3.75 -3.44 16.58
N ARG A 62 2.62 -2.74 16.63
CA ARG A 62 1.63 -2.72 15.55
C ARG A 62 2.23 -2.20 14.22
N TYR A 63 3.04 -1.17 14.27
CA TYR A 63 3.69 -0.60 13.07
C TYR A 63 4.78 -1.51 12.52
N ILE A 64 5.57 -2.11 13.40
CA ILE A 64 6.60 -3.08 13.01
C ILE A 64 5.93 -4.29 12.33
N MET A 65 4.85 -4.79 12.90
CA MET A 65 4.10 -5.91 12.33
C MET A 65 3.45 -5.56 11.00
N TYR A 66 2.89 -4.35 10.86
CA TYR A 66 2.39 -3.85 9.59
C TYR A 66 3.48 -3.81 8.51
N GLY A 67 4.65 -3.25 8.84
CA GLY A 67 5.80 -3.22 7.94
C GLY A 67 6.26 -4.64 7.56
N MET A 68 6.49 -5.50 8.55
CA MET A 68 6.92 -6.88 8.32
C MET A 68 5.91 -7.69 7.52
N TYR A 69 4.61 -7.54 7.77
CA TYR A 69 3.56 -8.17 6.98
C TYR A 69 3.68 -7.84 5.49
N ASN A 70 3.82 -6.56 5.15
CA ASN A 70 4.00 -6.14 3.76
C ASN A 70 5.31 -6.66 3.16
N GLY A 71 6.41 -6.61 3.93
CA GLY A 71 7.71 -7.13 3.52
C GLY A 71 7.68 -8.63 3.23
N VAL A 72 7.01 -9.40 4.08
CA VAL A 72 6.86 -10.87 3.90
C VAL A 72 6.02 -11.19 2.67
N ILE A 73 4.92 -10.48 2.43
CA ILE A 73 4.08 -10.71 1.24
C ILE A 73 4.89 -10.45 -0.03
N ILE A 74 5.65 -9.35 -0.08
CA ILE A 74 6.47 -9.02 -1.26
C ILE A 74 7.59 -10.04 -1.44
N ALA A 75 8.28 -10.42 -0.37
CA ALA A 75 9.33 -11.43 -0.41
C ALA A 75 8.77 -12.79 -0.89
N PHE A 76 7.64 -13.22 -0.34
CA PHE A 76 6.96 -14.45 -0.75
C PHE A 76 6.53 -14.41 -2.21
N SER A 77 5.96 -13.29 -2.67
CA SER A 77 5.57 -13.10 -4.08
C SER A 77 6.76 -13.27 -5.03
N ASN A 78 7.92 -12.71 -4.68
CA ASN A 78 9.14 -12.83 -5.47
C ASN A 78 9.69 -14.28 -5.49
N LEU A 79 9.63 -14.98 -4.35
CA LEU A 79 10.08 -16.37 -4.24
C LEU A 79 9.21 -17.33 -5.07
N VAL A 80 7.90 -17.11 -5.07
CA VAL A 80 6.90 -17.99 -5.72
C VAL A 80 6.65 -17.59 -7.18
N GLU A 81 7.24 -16.50 -7.67
CA GLU A 81 7.02 -16.00 -9.03
C GLU A 81 7.14 -17.09 -10.12
N PRO A 82 8.19 -17.96 -10.16
CA PRO A 82 8.28 -18.97 -11.22
C PRO A 82 7.18 -20.03 -11.09
N LEU A 83 6.80 -20.38 -9.87
CA LEU A 83 5.68 -21.31 -9.64
C LEU A 83 4.36 -20.71 -10.11
N TYR A 84 4.12 -19.46 -9.78
CA TYR A 84 2.95 -18.70 -10.22
C TYR A 84 2.85 -18.62 -11.74
N LYS A 85 3.96 -18.35 -12.44
CA LYS A 85 4.01 -18.36 -13.91
C LYS A 85 3.69 -19.72 -14.49
N LYS A 86 4.21 -20.80 -13.91
CA LYS A 86 3.90 -22.18 -14.32
C LYS A 86 2.41 -22.50 -14.12
N CYS A 87 1.83 -22.14 -12.98
CA CYS A 87 0.41 -22.34 -12.71
C CYS A 87 -0.48 -21.56 -13.72
N LEU A 88 -0.15 -20.31 -14.02
CA LEU A 88 -0.87 -19.52 -15.01
C LEU A 88 -0.85 -20.19 -16.41
N HIS A 89 0.33 -20.67 -16.79
CA HIS A 89 0.49 -21.38 -18.06
C HIS A 89 -0.31 -22.70 -18.10
N ALA A 90 -0.26 -23.49 -17.02
CA ALA A 90 -1.00 -24.73 -16.90
C ALA A 90 -2.52 -24.51 -16.93
N CYS A 91 -2.99 -23.42 -16.33
CA CYS A 91 -4.40 -23.04 -16.36
C CYS A 91 -4.83 -22.28 -17.63
N HIS A 92 -3.94 -22.10 -18.61
CA HIS A 92 -4.18 -21.34 -19.84
C HIS A 92 -4.70 -19.91 -19.57
N ILE A 93 -4.30 -19.29 -18.46
CA ILE A 93 -4.72 -17.95 -18.08
C ILE A 93 -3.76 -16.93 -18.67
N ASN A 94 -4.29 -16.03 -19.51
CA ASN A 94 -3.51 -14.91 -20.01
C ASN A 94 -3.49 -13.78 -18.96
N PRO A 95 -2.30 -13.41 -18.43
CA PRO A 95 -2.18 -12.39 -17.37
C PRO A 95 -2.59 -10.98 -17.83
N HIS A 96 -2.65 -10.72 -19.13
CA HIS A 96 -3.05 -9.43 -19.70
C HIS A 96 -4.56 -9.28 -19.91
N LYS A 97 -5.35 -10.34 -19.69
CA LYS A 97 -6.81 -10.22 -19.77
C LYS A 97 -7.36 -9.35 -18.64
N LYS A 98 -8.31 -8.46 -18.97
CA LYS A 98 -8.91 -7.50 -18.01
C LYS A 98 -9.51 -8.19 -16.79
N TRP A 99 -10.21 -9.30 -16.96
CA TRP A 99 -10.80 -10.06 -15.85
C TRP A 99 -9.73 -10.54 -14.86
N TRP A 100 -8.56 -11.00 -15.38
CA TRP A 100 -7.46 -11.44 -14.53
C TRP A 100 -6.81 -10.27 -13.79
N GLN A 101 -6.69 -9.12 -14.43
CA GLN A 101 -6.26 -7.87 -13.78
C GLN A 101 -7.21 -7.48 -12.65
N CYS A 102 -8.53 -7.60 -12.85
CA CYS A 102 -9.51 -7.38 -11.77
C CYS A 102 -9.28 -8.33 -10.58
N VAL A 103 -9.02 -9.62 -10.83
CA VAL A 103 -8.70 -10.59 -9.76
C VAL A 103 -7.41 -10.19 -9.02
N GLN A 104 -6.39 -9.74 -9.74
CA GLN A 104 -5.14 -9.28 -9.14
C GLN A 104 -5.34 -8.03 -8.28
N ILE A 105 -6.14 -7.08 -8.75
CA ILE A 105 -6.50 -5.86 -8.02
C ILE A 105 -7.26 -6.24 -6.74
N LEU A 106 -8.28 -7.10 -6.84
CA LEU A 106 -9.07 -7.54 -5.69
C LEU A 106 -8.20 -8.26 -4.65
N ARG A 107 -7.34 -9.17 -5.10
CA ARG A 107 -6.38 -9.86 -4.23
C ARG A 107 -5.49 -8.85 -3.49
N THR A 108 -4.92 -7.90 -4.22
CA THR A 108 -4.02 -6.88 -3.63
C THR A 108 -4.78 -6.00 -2.65
N PHE A 109 -6.01 -5.59 -3.00
CA PHE A 109 -6.89 -4.83 -2.14
C PHE A 109 -7.16 -5.56 -0.81
N ILE A 110 -7.51 -6.85 -0.86
CA ILE A 110 -7.73 -7.66 0.34
C ILE A 110 -6.46 -7.74 1.20
N LEU A 111 -5.31 -8.04 0.58
CA LEU A 111 -4.04 -8.14 1.31
C LEU A 111 -3.67 -6.82 2.00
N VAL A 112 -3.83 -5.69 1.30
CA VAL A 112 -3.57 -4.36 1.89
C VAL A 112 -4.52 -4.07 3.04
N ASN A 113 -5.82 -4.37 2.90
CA ASN A 113 -6.78 -4.15 3.99
C ASN A 113 -6.48 -5.01 5.23
N ILE A 114 -6.05 -6.27 5.06
CA ILE A 114 -5.57 -7.08 6.18
C ILE A 114 -4.37 -6.41 6.88
N GLY A 115 -3.44 -5.85 6.11
CA GLY A 115 -2.32 -5.07 6.65
C GLY A 115 -2.80 -3.88 7.50
N TRP A 116 -3.77 -3.11 7.01
CA TRP A 116 -4.33 -1.97 7.72
C TRP A 116 -4.97 -2.33 9.07
N VAL A 117 -5.46 -3.57 9.24
CA VAL A 117 -5.99 -4.02 10.53
C VAL A 117 -4.91 -4.00 11.62
N PHE A 118 -3.64 -4.30 11.28
CA PHE A 118 -2.54 -4.20 12.23
C PHE A 118 -2.29 -2.74 12.62
N ASP A 119 -2.28 -1.84 11.66
CA ASP A 119 -2.04 -0.41 11.88
C ASP A 119 -3.16 0.23 12.74
N CYS A 120 -4.41 -0.08 12.45
CA CYS A 120 -5.58 0.44 13.19
C CYS A 120 -5.75 -0.16 14.59
N SER A 121 -5.00 -1.20 14.97
CA SER A 121 -5.21 -1.94 16.20
C SER A 121 -4.49 -1.33 17.39
N ALA A 122 -5.04 -0.23 17.95
CA ALA A 122 -4.47 0.47 19.12
C ALA A 122 -4.31 -0.43 20.37
N ALA A 123 -5.13 -1.48 20.52
CA ALA A 123 -5.07 -2.41 21.66
C ALA A 123 -4.08 -3.57 21.47
N GLY A 124 -3.11 -3.44 20.53
CA GLY A 124 -2.03 -4.38 20.30
C GLY A 124 -2.39 -5.58 19.40
N MET A 125 -1.40 -6.45 19.16
CA MET A 125 -1.46 -7.55 18.20
C MET A 125 -2.63 -8.53 18.46
N GLY A 126 -2.96 -8.80 19.72
CA GLY A 126 -4.06 -9.70 20.06
C GLY A 126 -5.43 -9.18 19.59
N SER A 127 -5.62 -7.85 19.54
CA SER A 127 -6.84 -7.26 19.00
C SER A 127 -6.87 -7.33 17.47
N ALA A 128 -5.74 -7.11 16.79
CA ALA A 128 -5.64 -7.26 15.34
C ALA A 128 -6.03 -8.68 14.90
N ILE A 129 -5.47 -9.69 15.55
CA ILE A 129 -5.78 -11.09 15.25
C ILE A 129 -7.26 -11.40 15.50
N ARG A 130 -7.85 -10.89 16.61
CA ARG A 130 -9.28 -11.05 16.87
C ARG A 130 -10.15 -10.35 15.82
N MET A 131 -9.75 -9.17 15.37
CA MET A 131 -10.44 -8.44 14.28
C MET A 131 -10.40 -9.25 12.99
N ILE A 132 -9.23 -9.72 12.56
CA ILE A 132 -9.09 -10.54 11.34
C ILE A 132 -9.95 -11.81 11.47
N LYS A 133 -9.90 -12.49 12.63
CA LYS A 133 -10.75 -13.66 12.88
C LYS A 133 -12.23 -13.32 12.73
N ARG A 134 -12.71 -12.23 13.34
CA ARG A 134 -14.11 -11.81 13.22
C ARG A 134 -14.48 -11.45 11.80
N MET A 135 -13.61 -10.78 11.06
CA MET A 135 -13.85 -10.45 9.64
C MET A 135 -13.98 -11.68 8.74
N THR A 136 -13.48 -12.84 9.17
CA THR A 136 -13.56 -14.09 8.40
C THR A 136 -14.63 -15.05 8.91
N THR A 137 -14.94 -15.03 10.23
CA THR A 137 -15.83 -16.01 10.84
C THR A 137 -17.21 -15.46 11.23
N ASP A 138 -17.32 -14.13 11.41
CA ASP A 138 -18.55 -13.49 11.89
C ASP A 138 -18.95 -12.34 10.94
N LEU A 139 -19.28 -12.73 9.70
CA LEU A 139 -19.74 -11.78 8.68
C LEU A 139 -21.21 -11.42 8.93
N ARG A 140 -21.43 -10.32 9.61
CA ARG A 140 -22.77 -9.80 9.93
C ARG A 140 -23.24 -8.82 8.87
N PHE A 141 -23.71 -9.32 7.76
CA PHE A 141 -24.27 -8.50 6.69
C PHE A 141 -25.57 -7.78 7.09
N ASP A 142 -26.27 -8.30 8.08
CA ASP A 142 -27.47 -7.70 8.69
C ASP A 142 -27.19 -6.33 9.34
N GLN A 143 -25.97 -6.11 9.78
CA GLN A 143 -25.54 -4.83 10.38
C GLN A 143 -25.12 -3.78 9.36
N LEU A 144 -25.01 -4.12 8.07
CA LEU A 144 -24.75 -3.18 6.98
C LEU A 144 -26.00 -2.34 6.66
N ASN A 145 -26.36 -1.47 7.58
CA ASN A 145 -27.51 -0.58 7.44
C ASN A 145 -27.08 0.91 7.57
N ALA A 146 -28.02 1.82 7.27
CA ALA A 146 -27.73 3.25 7.35
C ALA A 146 -27.32 3.74 8.76
N ALA A 147 -27.71 3.02 9.81
CA ALA A 147 -27.31 3.34 11.18
C ALA A 147 -25.81 3.06 11.43
N MET A 148 -25.22 2.07 10.76
CA MET A 148 -23.80 1.81 10.83
C MET A 148 -22.98 3.00 10.33
N PHE A 149 -23.38 3.61 9.21
CA PHE A 149 -22.72 4.79 8.65
C PHE A 149 -22.79 6.00 9.58
N LYS A 150 -23.90 6.18 10.32
CA LYS A 150 -24.01 7.22 11.33
C LYS A 150 -23.11 6.95 12.56
N ASN A 151 -22.93 5.68 12.95
CA ASN A 151 -22.11 5.29 14.09
C ASN A 151 -20.59 5.43 13.84
N ILE A 152 -20.15 5.59 12.58
CA ILE A 152 -18.74 5.86 12.24
C ILE A 152 -18.33 7.28 12.65
N GLY A 153 -19.28 8.15 13.01
CA GLY A 153 -19.00 9.51 13.48
C GLY A 153 -18.76 10.53 12.35
N LEU A 154 -18.99 10.14 11.11
CA LEU A 154 -18.88 11.03 9.94
C LEU A 154 -20.22 11.70 9.67
N THR A 155 -20.18 12.99 9.35
CA THR A 155 -21.36 13.74 8.90
C THR A 155 -21.66 13.44 7.43
N SER A 156 -22.87 13.79 6.95
CA SER A 156 -23.21 13.67 5.52
C SER A 156 -22.26 14.47 4.62
N VAL A 157 -21.74 15.58 5.12
CA VAL A 157 -20.78 16.43 4.41
C VAL A 157 -19.42 15.71 4.27
N ASP A 158 -18.97 15.02 5.32
CA ASP A 158 -17.71 14.25 5.29
C ASP A 158 -17.76 13.12 4.25
N TYR A 159 -18.92 12.44 4.10
CA TYR A 159 -19.11 11.44 3.05
C TYR A 159 -19.05 12.03 1.64
N ILE A 160 -19.60 13.23 1.42
CA ILE A 160 -19.50 13.92 0.13
C ILE A 160 -18.04 14.26 -0.19
N PHE A 161 -17.29 14.80 0.77
CA PHE A 161 -15.86 15.10 0.60
C PHE A 161 -15.04 13.82 0.37
N LEU A 162 -15.31 12.75 1.10
CA LEU A 162 -14.65 11.46 0.92
C LEU A 162 -14.88 10.93 -0.51
N LEU A 163 -16.14 10.95 -0.98
CA LEU A 163 -16.49 10.51 -2.32
C LEU A 163 -15.82 11.37 -3.39
N ALA A 164 -15.86 12.69 -3.23
CA ALA A 164 -15.20 13.62 -4.15
C ALA A 164 -13.68 13.38 -4.22
N GLY A 165 -13.03 13.18 -3.07
CA GLY A 165 -11.62 12.83 -3.00
C GLY A 165 -11.30 11.50 -3.70
N CYS A 166 -12.12 10.46 -3.50
CA CYS A 166 -11.97 9.18 -4.18
C CYS A 166 -12.10 9.33 -5.71
N VAL A 167 -13.06 10.12 -6.19
CA VAL A 167 -13.25 10.39 -7.62
C VAL A 167 -12.03 11.12 -8.20
N VAL A 168 -11.52 12.13 -7.52
CA VAL A 168 -10.31 12.85 -7.96
C VAL A 168 -9.11 11.93 -8.05
N VAL A 169 -8.87 11.09 -7.02
CA VAL A 169 -7.77 10.11 -7.03
C VAL A 169 -7.94 9.10 -8.15
N LEU A 170 -9.16 8.63 -8.41
CA LEU A 170 -9.47 7.71 -9.51
C LEU A 170 -9.15 8.35 -10.87
N ILE A 171 -9.59 9.59 -11.11
CA ILE A 171 -9.30 10.32 -12.35
C ILE A 171 -7.79 10.47 -12.54
N ILE A 172 -7.07 10.90 -11.50
CA ILE A 172 -5.61 11.04 -11.53
C ILE A 172 -4.93 9.71 -11.84
N SER A 173 -5.39 8.62 -11.25
CA SER A 173 -4.84 7.27 -11.47
C SER A 173 -5.05 6.81 -12.90
N VAL A 174 -6.26 6.98 -13.45
CA VAL A 174 -6.57 6.63 -14.84
C VAL A 174 -5.76 7.47 -15.84
N LEU A 175 -5.60 8.78 -15.58
CA LEU A 175 -4.79 9.65 -16.43
C LEU A 175 -3.32 9.22 -16.42
N LYS A 176 -2.77 8.86 -15.26
CA LYS A 176 -1.39 8.35 -15.13
C LYS A 176 -1.21 7.02 -15.88
N GLU A 177 -2.17 6.13 -15.79
CA GLU A 177 -2.13 4.84 -16.50
C GLU A 177 -2.16 5.03 -18.02
N ARG A 178 -2.85 6.07 -18.49
CA ARG A 178 -2.84 6.51 -19.90
C ARG A 178 -1.54 7.25 -20.32
N GLY A 179 -0.55 7.33 -19.45
CA GLY A 179 0.74 7.96 -19.73
C GLY A 179 0.77 9.50 -19.55
N VAL A 180 -0.32 10.10 -19.05
CA VAL A 180 -0.37 11.55 -18.83
C VAL A 180 0.47 11.93 -17.63
N GLN A 181 1.51 12.71 -17.84
CA GLN A 181 2.33 13.31 -16.78
C GLN A 181 1.66 14.59 -16.25
N ILE A 182 0.78 14.46 -15.27
CA ILE A 182 -0.06 15.56 -14.75
C ILE A 182 0.76 16.77 -14.33
N ARG A 183 1.93 16.57 -13.67
CA ARG A 183 2.81 17.67 -13.26
C ARG A 183 3.31 18.47 -14.45
N VAL A 184 3.71 17.79 -15.53
CA VAL A 184 4.18 18.42 -16.77
C VAL A 184 3.04 19.11 -17.48
N ALA A 185 1.87 18.47 -17.55
CA ALA A 185 0.65 19.04 -18.15
C ALA A 185 0.20 20.32 -17.43
N VAL A 186 0.26 20.37 -16.10
CA VAL A 186 -0.03 21.57 -15.32
C VAL A 186 1.06 22.62 -15.51
N ALA A 187 2.34 22.24 -15.52
CA ALA A 187 3.45 23.16 -15.70
C ALA A 187 3.42 23.86 -17.08
N ALA A 188 2.87 23.20 -18.10
CA ALA A 188 2.70 23.77 -19.45
C ALA A 188 1.56 24.78 -19.57
N LYS A 189 0.71 24.95 -18.52
CA LYS A 189 -0.39 25.92 -18.54
C LYS A 189 0.08 27.34 -18.24
N PRO A 190 -0.66 28.39 -18.70
CA PRO A 190 -0.37 29.76 -18.32
C PRO A 190 -0.27 29.94 -16.80
N ILE A 191 0.54 30.91 -16.38
CA ILE A 191 0.83 31.13 -14.96
C ILE A 191 -0.42 31.32 -14.12
N VAL A 192 -1.42 32.03 -14.61
CA VAL A 192 -2.69 32.27 -13.92
C VAL A 192 -3.43 30.94 -13.64
N VAL A 193 -3.52 30.06 -14.65
CA VAL A 193 -4.20 28.76 -14.52
C VAL A 193 -3.45 27.85 -13.51
N ARG A 194 -2.12 27.90 -13.53
CA ARG A 194 -1.29 27.13 -12.57
C ARG A 194 -1.57 27.56 -11.12
N TRP A 195 -1.57 28.86 -10.88
CA TRP A 195 -1.85 29.41 -9.55
C TRP A 195 -3.27 29.14 -9.10
N LEU A 196 -4.27 29.24 -9.98
CA LEU A 196 -5.65 28.86 -9.67
C LEU A 196 -5.75 27.39 -9.24
N ILE A 197 -5.06 26.48 -9.94
CA ILE A 197 -5.02 25.06 -9.56
C ILE A 197 -4.37 24.89 -8.18
N TYR A 198 -3.24 25.55 -7.92
CA TYR A 198 -2.51 25.42 -6.63
C TYR A 198 -3.34 25.97 -5.47
N TYR A 199 -3.89 27.16 -5.61
CA TYR A 199 -4.75 27.75 -4.58
C TYR A 199 -6.05 26.96 -4.41
N GLY A 200 -6.64 26.47 -5.49
CA GLY A 200 -7.81 25.60 -5.41
C GLY A 200 -7.56 24.33 -4.62
N ILE A 201 -6.41 23.67 -4.82
CA ILE A 201 -6.02 22.47 -4.05
C ILE A 201 -5.78 22.84 -2.57
N ILE A 202 -5.07 23.93 -2.30
CA ILE A 202 -4.81 24.38 -0.93
C ILE A 202 -6.13 24.69 -0.22
N LEU A 203 -7.01 25.45 -0.87
CA LEU A 203 -8.32 25.78 -0.32
C LEU A 203 -9.17 24.54 -0.05
N ALA A 204 -9.18 23.60 -0.99
CA ALA A 204 -9.89 22.32 -0.81
C ALA A 204 -9.38 21.55 0.41
N ILE A 205 -8.06 21.47 0.60
CA ILE A 205 -7.45 20.82 1.77
C ILE A 205 -7.86 21.55 3.06
N PHE A 206 -7.84 22.87 3.08
CA PHE A 206 -8.27 23.66 4.24
C PHE A 206 -9.74 23.44 4.58
N VAL A 207 -10.62 23.51 3.58
CA VAL A 207 -12.07 23.32 3.77
C VAL A 207 -12.36 21.89 4.24
N MET A 208 -11.73 20.89 3.64
CA MET A 208 -11.90 19.49 4.04
C MET A 208 -11.34 19.23 5.44
N GLY A 209 -10.18 19.80 5.78
CA GLY A 209 -9.56 19.65 7.10
C GLY A 209 -10.33 20.39 8.20
N TYR A 210 -10.93 21.54 7.91
CA TYR A 210 -11.72 22.30 8.87
C TYR A 210 -13.12 21.71 9.09
N ALA A 211 -13.74 21.19 8.05
CA ALA A 211 -15.05 20.53 8.13
C ALA A 211 -14.98 19.21 8.92
N SER A 212 -13.83 18.56 8.94
CA SER A 212 -13.54 17.38 9.75
C SER A 212 -13.26 17.83 11.20
N ASN A 213 -14.30 18.25 11.91
CA ASN A 213 -14.27 18.51 13.37
C ASN A 213 -14.15 17.22 14.21
N ALA A 214 -13.71 16.15 13.63
CA ALA A 214 -13.29 14.97 14.36
C ALA A 214 -11.98 15.33 15.09
N GLY A 215 -12.07 15.62 16.37
CA GLY A 215 -10.97 15.85 17.31
C GLY A 215 -10.08 14.60 17.52
N SER A 216 -9.78 13.89 16.44
CA SER A 216 -8.71 12.93 16.36
C SER A 216 -7.46 13.72 15.98
N GLY A 217 -6.70 14.10 17.00
CA GLY A 217 -5.34 14.59 16.79
C GLY A 217 -4.65 13.69 15.78
N PHE A 218 -3.95 14.32 14.86
CA PHE A 218 -3.14 13.66 13.85
C PHE A 218 -2.36 12.53 14.51
N LEU A 219 -2.57 11.29 14.13
CA LEU A 219 -2.02 10.08 14.76
C LEU A 219 -0.49 9.94 14.64
N TYR A 220 0.21 11.02 14.33
CA TYR A 220 1.67 11.10 14.23
C TYR A 220 2.26 12.07 15.30
N ALA A 221 1.66 12.13 16.49
CA ALA A 221 2.32 12.72 17.65
C ALA A 221 2.92 11.63 18.54
#